data_402ad860770098efe1cebc7c3d995698
#
_entry.id   402ad860770098efe1cebc7c3d995698
#
_cell.length_a   1.000
_cell.length_b   1.000
_cell.length_c   1.000
_cell.angle_alpha   90.00
_cell.angle_beta   90.00
_cell.angle_gamma   90.00
#
_symmetry.space_group_name_H-M   'P 1'
#
loop_
_entity.id
_entity.type
_entity.pdbx_description
1 polymer ?
#
loop_
_entity_poly.entity_id
_entity_poly.type
_entity_poly.pdbx_seq_one_letter_code
_entity_poly.pdbx_strand_id
1 'polypeptide(L)'
;MAARRNVILLAGGMAALYGMVELVFGVATTTFEDTGGSKSLAGLAPAIFLICSAIAALVAGQAMDRRGRRPVLVVGFAVGAVGCLCAALGTSADAIVPAILGFALTGAATGTVLLSRAAAADMFLPADRPRAISRVLFGAVFGALLGPLVFGPLLGEDSGGSALDLAWLGGAGFMAAGAILALQLNPDPREIAGALDLDAADGATAAVPLRIAISAPGVPPTLLAVLGCWTGMVTVMSLVGAALIDHGREHSAVFPVLAAHFVGMFGFFAIVGPLIERIGRVRATVGGLILIAGSCLALIAAIDQIHLVALTLFGIGLGWSLAFVAATAELSERAPRGQSASLIGFSDLVGSGSAGALVAAGGFTLESLGLASVSIGAAVLPLLAALWISLAGPPPSRVTEAG
;
A
#
# COMPACT_ATOMS: atom_id res chain seq x y z
N MET A 1 -1.30 -3.22 27.72
CA MET A 1 -0.54 -4.41 27.26
C MET A 1 -1.12 -5.01 25.98
N ALA A 2 -2.44 -5.22 25.88
CA ALA A 2 -3.08 -5.83 24.71
C ALA A 2 -2.81 -5.09 23.38
N ALA A 3 -2.98 -3.76 23.34
CA ALA A 3 -2.71 -2.97 22.13
C ALA A 3 -1.27 -3.13 21.60
N ARG A 4 -0.26 -3.17 22.49
CA ARG A 4 1.14 -3.39 22.09
C ARG A 4 1.36 -4.77 21.48
N ARG A 5 0.75 -5.83 22.07
CA ARG A 5 0.79 -7.19 21.52
C ARG A 5 0.13 -7.24 20.14
N ASN A 6 -1.05 -6.65 20.00
CA ASN A 6 -1.77 -6.61 18.74
C ASN A 6 -0.98 -5.87 17.64
N VAL A 7 -0.25 -4.78 17.97
CA VAL A 7 0.65 -4.10 17.02
C VAL A 7 1.74 -5.05 16.51
N ILE A 8 2.33 -5.87 17.36
CA ILE A 8 3.36 -6.86 16.95
C ILE A 8 2.75 -7.92 16.03
N LEU A 9 1.56 -8.44 16.37
CA LEU A 9 0.85 -9.41 15.53
C LEU A 9 0.48 -8.82 14.17
N LEU A 10 -0.01 -7.58 14.13
CA LEU A 10 -0.31 -6.86 12.89
C LEU A 10 0.95 -6.59 12.06
N ALA A 11 2.07 -6.24 12.71
CA ALA A 11 3.36 -6.07 12.02
C ALA A 11 3.87 -7.39 11.42
N GLY A 12 3.74 -8.50 12.15
CA GLY A 12 4.01 -9.84 11.61
C GLY A 12 3.09 -10.18 10.42
N GLY A 13 1.81 -9.81 10.49
CA GLY A 13 0.88 -9.94 9.37
C GLY A 13 1.30 -9.10 8.15
N MET A 14 1.82 -7.89 8.37
CA MET A 14 2.37 -7.07 7.28
C MET A 14 3.64 -7.69 6.67
N ALA A 15 4.50 -8.32 7.48
CA ALA A 15 5.63 -9.07 6.96
C ALA A 15 5.18 -10.24 6.07
N ALA A 16 4.17 -10.99 6.50
CA ALA A 16 3.59 -12.06 5.71
C ALA A 16 2.95 -11.54 4.40
N LEU A 17 2.20 -10.44 4.46
CA LEU A 17 1.63 -9.81 3.29
C LEU A 17 2.71 -9.41 2.27
N TYR A 18 3.73 -8.66 2.70
CA TYR A 18 4.75 -8.16 1.78
C TYR A 18 5.68 -9.26 1.27
N GLY A 19 5.88 -10.35 2.01
CA GLY A 19 6.53 -11.55 1.46
C GLY A 19 5.77 -12.12 0.26
N MET A 20 4.45 -12.16 0.32
CA MET A 20 3.61 -12.57 -0.82
C MET A 20 3.58 -11.51 -1.93
N VAL A 21 3.51 -10.22 -1.59
CA VAL A 21 3.48 -9.12 -2.57
C VAL A 21 4.75 -9.08 -3.41
N GLU A 22 5.93 -9.26 -2.79
CA GLU A 22 7.22 -9.34 -3.51
C GLU A 22 7.23 -10.50 -4.52
N LEU A 23 6.67 -11.66 -4.12
CA LEU A 23 6.49 -12.77 -5.05
C LEU A 23 5.63 -12.36 -6.24
N VAL A 24 4.44 -11.78 -5.99
CA VAL A 24 3.50 -11.39 -7.07
C VAL A 24 4.19 -10.45 -8.06
N PHE A 25 4.86 -9.39 -7.58
CA PHE A 25 5.57 -8.46 -8.47
C PHE A 25 6.76 -9.11 -9.18
N GLY A 26 7.37 -10.13 -8.58
CA GLY A 26 8.48 -10.87 -9.19
C GLY A 26 8.06 -11.81 -10.30
N VAL A 27 6.90 -12.46 -10.19
CA VAL A 27 6.54 -13.57 -11.10
C VAL A 27 5.19 -13.45 -11.81
N ALA A 28 4.38 -12.42 -11.53
CA ALA A 28 3.03 -12.36 -12.11
C ALA A 28 3.02 -12.29 -13.63
N THR A 29 3.93 -11.53 -14.24
CA THR A 29 4.07 -11.41 -15.70
C THR A 29 4.51 -12.73 -16.31
N THR A 30 5.53 -13.39 -15.75
CA THR A 30 6.02 -14.69 -16.17
C THR A 30 4.92 -15.76 -16.03
N THR A 31 4.25 -15.79 -14.88
CA THR A 31 3.11 -16.70 -14.64
C THR A 31 2.01 -16.50 -15.68
N PHE A 32 1.70 -15.24 -16.05
CA PHE A 32 0.70 -14.93 -17.06
C PHE A 32 1.12 -15.45 -18.44
N GLU A 33 2.38 -15.27 -18.83
CA GLU A 33 2.92 -15.75 -20.10
C GLU A 33 2.96 -17.28 -20.16
N ASP A 34 3.47 -17.93 -19.13
CA ASP A 34 3.63 -19.40 -19.06
C ASP A 34 2.27 -20.12 -19.05
N THR A 35 1.21 -19.47 -18.56
CA THR A 35 -0.15 -20.02 -18.58
C THR A 35 -0.94 -19.76 -19.88
N GLY A 36 -0.25 -19.29 -20.93
CA GLY A 36 -0.84 -19.06 -22.25
C GLY A 36 -1.28 -17.62 -22.50
N GLY A 37 -0.92 -16.68 -21.63
CA GLY A 37 -1.14 -15.26 -21.85
C GLY A 37 -0.20 -14.68 -22.92
N SER A 38 -0.68 -13.72 -23.69
CA SER A 38 0.15 -13.02 -24.68
C SER A 38 1.12 -12.06 -23.98
N LYS A 39 2.39 -12.02 -24.43
CA LYS A 39 3.39 -11.05 -23.94
C LYS A 39 2.92 -9.60 -24.02
N SER A 40 2.17 -9.24 -25.07
CA SER A 40 1.59 -7.90 -25.20
C SER A 40 0.56 -7.55 -24.12
N LEU A 41 0.03 -8.53 -23.42
CA LEU A 41 -0.98 -8.41 -22.37
C LEU A 41 -0.41 -8.73 -20.97
N ALA A 42 0.88 -9.00 -20.83
CA ALA A 42 1.50 -9.38 -19.55
C ALA A 42 1.28 -8.34 -18.42
N GLY A 43 1.11 -7.06 -18.78
CA GLY A 43 0.73 -5.99 -17.85
C GLY A 43 -0.67 -6.14 -17.24
N LEU A 44 -1.53 -7.03 -17.76
CA LEU A 44 -2.84 -7.29 -17.16
C LEU A 44 -2.74 -7.97 -15.79
N ALA A 45 -1.73 -8.81 -15.55
CA ALA A 45 -1.56 -9.47 -14.26
C ALA A 45 -1.42 -8.47 -13.10
N PRO A 46 -0.46 -7.52 -13.09
CA PRO A 46 -0.39 -6.49 -12.07
C PRO A 46 -1.60 -5.54 -12.08
N ALA A 47 -2.21 -5.27 -13.23
CA ALA A 47 -3.40 -4.43 -13.29
C ALA A 47 -4.60 -5.08 -12.57
N ILE A 48 -4.87 -6.37 -12.81
CA ILE A 48 -5.91 -7.13 -12.12
C ILE A 48 -5.65 -7.12 -10.60
N PHE A 49 -4.41 -7.39 -10.19
CA PHE A 49 -4.01 -7.34 -8.78
C PHE A 49 -4.34 -5.98 -8.15
N LEU A 50 -3.93 -4.86 -8.76
CA LEU A 50 -4.14 -3.51 -8.23
C LEU A 50 -5.63 -3.11 -8.19
N ILE A 51 -6.39 -3.42 -9.23
CA ILE A 51 -7.84 -3.14 -9.30
C ILE A 51 -8.58 -3.92 -8.22
N CYS A 52 -8.31 -5.22 -8.08
CA CYS A 52 -8.94 -6.04 -7.06
C CYS A 52 -8.53 -5.62 -5.64
N SER A 53 -7.28 -5.19 -5.45
CA SER A 53 -6.81 -4.59 -4.20
C SER A 53 -7.59 -3.32 -3.85
N ALA A 54 -7.77 -2.42 -4.80
CA ALA A 54 -8.49 -1.17 -4.63
C ALA A 54 -9.96 -1.40 -4.22
N ILE A 55 -10.66 -2.28 -4.94
CA ILE A 55 -12.07 -2.61 -4.65
C ILE A 55 -12.19 -3.28 -3.28
N ALA A 56 -11.32 -4.25 -2.99
CA ALA A 56 -11.35 -5.00 -1.74
C ALA A 56 -11.07 -4.12 -0.53
N ALA A 57 -10.21 -3.10 -0.64
CA ALA A 57 -9.93 -2.16 0.45
C ALA A 57 -11.20 -1.45 0.93
N LEU A 58 -12.04 -0.98 0.02
CA LEU A 58 -13.33 -0.35 0.40
C LEU A 58 -14.28 -1.33 1.06
N VAL A 59 -14.47 -2.51 0.45
CA VAL A 59 -15.39 -3.55 0.94
C VAL A 59 -14.93 -4.05 2.32
N ALA A 60 -13.64 -4.32 2.46
CA ALA A 60 -13.04 -4.76 3.71
C ALA A 60 -13.12 -3.67 4.80
N GLY A 61 -12.88 -2.41 4.46
CA GLY A 61 -13.04 -1.29 5.40
C GLY A 61 -14.44 -1.23 6.00
N GLN A 62 -15.47 -1.30 5.15
CA GLN A 62 -16.86 -1.35 5.59
C GLN A 62 -17.18 -2.61 6.42
N ALA A 63 -16.62 -3.75 6.05
CA ALA A 63 -16.78 -4.98 6.80
C ALA A 63 -16.11 -4.90 8.18
N MET A 64 -14.91 -4.31 8.27
CA MET A 64 -14.19 -4.08 9.52
C MET A 64 -14.97 -3.21 10.50
N ASP A 65 -15.60 -2.15 10.01
CA ASP A 65 -16.39 -1.26 10.85
C ASP A 65 -17.66 -1.95 11.39
N ARG A 66 -18.21 -2.90 10.65
CA ARG A 66 -19.42 -3.65 11.07
C ARG A 66 -19.12 -4.87 11.93
N ARG A 67 -18.13 -5.68 11.54
CA ARG A 67 -17.87 -7.02 12.10
C ARG A 67 -16.64 -7.12 13.00
N GLY A 68 -15.85 -6.04 13.11
CA GLY A 68 -14.55 -6.02 13.79
C GLY A 68 -13.39 -6.24 12.84
N ARG A 69 -12.18 -6.00 13.33
CA ARG A 69 -10.95 -6.00 12.52
C ARG A 69 -10.39 -7.40 12.35
N ARG A 70 -10.38 -8.19 13.43
CA ARG A 70 -9.87 -9.56 13.44
C ARG A 70 -10.51 -10.47 12.40
N PRO A 71 -11.85 -10.64 12.33
CA PRO A 71 -12.45 -11.58 11.39
C PRO A 71 -12.19 -11.18 9.93
N VAL A 72 -12.19 -9.89 9.61
CA VAL A 72 -11.94 -9.42 8.24
C VAL A 72 -10.49 -9.64 7.83
N LEU A 73 -9.52 -9.41 8.73
CA LEU A 73 -8.11 -9.69 8.46
C LEU A 73 -7.86 -11.19 8.25
N VAL A 74 -8.47 -12.05 9.08
CA VAL A 74 -8.36 -13.51 8.91
C VAL A 74 -8.90 -13.94 7.55
N VAL A 75 -10.07 -13.43 7.13
CA VAL A 75 -10.63 -13.70 5.80
C VAL A 75 -9.71 -13.15 4.70
N GLY A 76 -9.16 -11.94 4.84
CA GLY A 76 -8.22 -11.36 3.89
C GLY A 76 -7.00 -12.24 3.65
N PHE A 77 -6.39 -12.73 4.73
CA PHE A 77 -5.25 -13.65 4.64
C PHE A 77 -5.64 -15.00 4.02
N ALA A 78 -6.81 -15.55 4.39
CA ALA A 78 -7.30 -16.81 3.81
C ALA A 78 -7.56 -16.68 2.31
N VAL A 79 -8.17 -15.55 1.87
CA VAL A 79 -8.38 -15.25 0.44
C VAL A 79 -7.04 -15.17 -0.29
N GLY A 80 -6.01 -14.57 0.31
CA GLY A 80 -4.67 -14.50 -0.28
C GLY A 80 -4.02 -15.88 -0.41
N ALA A 81 -4.15 -16.74 0.61
CA ALA A 81 -3.66 -18.12 0.53
C ALA A 81 -4.35 -18.88 -0.60
N VAL A 82 -5.68 -18.79 -0.70
CA VAL A 82 -6.44 -19.39 -1.82
C VAL A 82 -6.00 -18.81 -3.16
N GLY A 83 -5.77 -17.51 -3.23
CA GLY A 83 -5.27 -16.85 -4.44
C GLY A 83 -3.91 -17.39 -4.90
N CYS A 84 -2.97 -17.58 -3.98
CA CYS A 84 -1.68 -18.20 -4.30
C CYS A 84 -1.84 -19.66 -4.75
N LEU A 85 -2.74 -20.43 -4.12
CA LEU A 85 -3.03 -21.81 -4.55
C LEU A 85 -3.69 -21.84 -5.94
N CYS A 86 -4.56 -20.89 -6.26
CA CYS A 86 -5.12 -20.75 -7.62
C CYS A 86 -4.03 -20.43 -8.64
N ALA A 87 -3.09 -19.54 -8.32
CA ALA A 87 -1.97 -19.23 -9.21
C ALA A 87 -1.06 -20.44 -9.42
N ALA A 88 -0.73 -21.19 -8.34
CA ALA A 88 0.02 -22.44 -8.44
C ALA A 88 -0.70 -23.49 -9.29
N LEU A 89 -2.02 -23.59 -9.16
CA LEU A 89 -2.83 -24.46 -10.04
C LEU A 89 -2.79 -23.99 -11.50
N GLY A 90 -2.77 -22.67 -11.72
CA GLY A 90 -2.64 -22.08 -13.04
C GLY A 90 -1.34 -22.51 -13.72
N THR A 91 -0.20 -22.36 -13.00
CA THR A 91 1.13 -22.74 -13.51
C THR A 91 1.26 -24.25 -13.72
N SER A 92 0.84 -25.06 -12.75
CA SER A 92 0.95 -26.53 -12.84
C SER A 92 0.06 -27.17 -13.91
N ALA A 93 -1.04 -26.52 -14.28
CA ALA A 93 -2.00 -26.98 -15.28
C ALA A 93 -1.92 -26.25 -16.63
N ASP A 94 -0.94 -25.35 -16.82
CA ASP A 94 -0.82 -24.45 -17.98
C ASP A 94 -2.14 -23.73 -18.31
N ALA A 95 -2.84 -23.26 -17.25
CA ALA A 95 -4.20 -22.75 -17.35
C ALA A 95 -4.30 -21.27 -16.90
N ILE A 96 -4.64 -20.39 -17.83
CA ILE A 96 -4.70 -18.93 -17.59
C ILE A 96 -5.83 -18.53 -16.62
N VAL A 97 -6.96 -19.25 -16.60
CA VAL A 97 -8.12 -18.86 -15.77
C VAL A 97 -7.81 -18.96 -14.28
N PRO A 98 -7.26 -20.07 -13.76
CA PRO A 98 -6.84 -20.12 -12.36
C PRO A 98 -5.73 -19.09 -12.03
N ALA A 99 -4.79 -18.82 -12.95
CA ALA A 99 -3.76 -17.80 -12.76
C ALA A 99 -4.38 -16.40 -12.58
N ILE A 100 -5.29 -15.99 -13.46
CA ILE A 100 -6.03 -14.72 -13.37
C ILE A 100 -6.81 -14.62 -12.05
N LEU A 101 -7.49 -15.70 -11.65
CA LEU A 101 -8.19 -15.76 -10.37
C LEU A 101 -7.21 -15.59 -9.20
N GLY A 102 -6.03 -16.21 -9.32
CA GLY A 102 -4.94 -16.05 -8.35
C GLY A 102 -4.52 -14.59 -8.18
N PHE A 103 -4.29 -13.86 -9.28
CA PHE A 103 -3.93 -12.42 -9.24
C PHE A 103 -5.06 -11.58 -8.63
N ALA A 104 -6.31 -11.87 -8.96
CA ALA A 104 -7.46 -11.16 -8.42
C ALA A 104 -7.60 -11.35 -6.90
N LEU A 105 -7.48 -12.59 -6.42
CA LEU A 105 -7.62 -12.93 -5.01
C LEU A 105 -6.42 -12.42 -4.17
N THR A 106 -5.19 -12.53 -4.66
CA THR A 106 -4.00 -11.97 -3.98
C THR A 106 -4.07 -10.45 -3.92
N GLY A 107 -4.57 -9.79 -4.97
CA GLY A 107 -4.87 -8.37 -4.96
C GLY A 107 -5.92 -8.01 -3.90
N ALA A 108 -7.05 -8.71 -3.87
CA ALA A 108 -8.11 -8.48 -2.88
C ALA A 108 -7.60 -8.69 -1.45
N ALA A 109 -6.77 -9.70 -1.22
CA ALA A 109 -6.11 -9.92 0.05
C ALA A 109 -5.21 -8.74 0.45
N THR A 110 -4.43 -8.22 -0.49
CA THR A 110 -3.54 -7.07 -0.28
C THR A 110 -4.33 -5.84 0.16
N GLY A 111 -5.39 -5.47 -0.54
CA GLY A 111 -6.25 -4.35 -0.16
C GLY A 111 -6.89 -4.51 1.22
N THR A 112 -7.29 -5.75 1.55
CA THR A 112 -7.89 -6.06 2.87
C THR A 112 -6.86 -5.99 3.98
N VAL A 113 -5.72 -6.63 3.83
CA VAL A 113 -4.69 -6.76 4.89
C VAL A 113 -3.95 -5.44 5.11
N LEU A 114 -3.78 -4.61 4.09
CA LEU A 114 -3.19 -3.27 4.22
C LEU A 114 -3.97 -2.38 5.21
N LEU A 115 -5.27 -2.65 5.44
CA LEU A 115 -6.07 -2.00 6.47
C LEU A 115 -5.65 -2.37 7.90
N SER A 116 -4.68 -3.26 8.12
CA SER A 116 -4.03 -3.49 9.42
C SER A 116 -3.52 -2.18 10.05
N ARG A 117 -3.14 -1.19 9.23
CA ARG A 117 -2.75 0.14 9.72
C ARG A 117 -3.91 0.93 10.30
N ALA A 118 -5.13 0.75 9.77
CA ALA A 118 -6.34 1.33 10.35
C ALA A 118 -6.66 0.69 11.70
N ALA A 119 -6.58 -0.65 11.77
CA ALA A 119 -6.72 -1.39 13.02
C ALA A 119 -5.70 -0.96 14.08
N ALA A 120 -4.46 -0.64 13.67
CA ALA A 120 -3.44 -0.10 14.57
C ALA A 120 -3.80 1.30 15.07
N ALA A 121 -4.24 2.19 14.19
CA ALA A 121 -4.64 3.55 14.55
C ALA A 121 -5.77 3.57 15.58
N ASP A 122 -6.74 2.67 15.44
CA ASP A 122 -7.92 2.59 16.31
C ASP A 122 -7.56 2.23 17.77
N MET A 123 -6.46 1.51 17.99
CA MET A 123 -6.04 1.09 19.33
C MET A 123 -5.29 2.18 20.13
N PHE A 124 -5.11 3.38 19.58
CA PHE A 124 -4.32 4.44 20.20
C PHE A 124 -5.01 5.79 20.11
N LEU A 125 -4.65 6.67 21.08
CA LEU A 125 -5.10 8.06 21.07
C LEU A 125 -4.57 8.80 19.82
N PRO A 126 -5.25 9.86 19.36
CA PRO A 126 -4.88 10.59 18.13
C PRO A 126 -3.41 10.99 18.05
N ALA A 127 -2.80 11.39 19.18
CA ALA A 127 -1.39 11.79 19.23
C ALA A 127 -0.42 10.64 18.90
N ASP A 128 -0.75 9.41 19.28
CA ASP A 128 0.12 8.23 19.13
C ASP A 128 -0.17 7.40 17.86
N ARG A 129 -1.21 7.74 17.10
CA ARG A 129 -1.61 7.01 15.87
C ARG A 129 -0.50 6.90 14.83
N PRO A 130 0.25 7.97 14.50
CA PRO A 130 1.32 7.88 13.52
C PRO A 130 2.37 6.83 13.88
N ARG A 131 2.74 6.77 15.15
CA ARG A 131 3.69 5.76 15.66
C ARG A 131 3.13 4.33 15.58
N ALA A 132 1.85 4.15 15.90
CA ALA A 132 1.18 2.85 15.81
C ALA A 132 1.12 2.34 14.37
N ILE A 133 0.69 3.19 13.43
CA ILE A 133 0.65 2.92 11.99
C ILE A 133 2.04 2.55 11.47
N SER A 134 3.05 3.39 11.76
CA SER A 134 4.43 3.16 11.34
C SER A 134 4.99 1.82 11.85
N ARG A 135 4.70 1.44 13.10
CA ARG A 135 5.17 0.17 13.66
C ARG A 135 4.58 -1.04 12.96
N VAL A 136 3.31 -0.97 12.59
CA VAL A 136 2.67 -2.05 11.82
C VAL A 136 3.24 -2.12 10.41
N LEU A 137 3.37 -0.98 9.73
CA LEU A 137 3.94 -0.92 8.38
C LEU A 137 5.43 -1.30 8.35
N PHE A 138 6.17 -1.09 9.45
CA PHE A 138 7.56 -1.54 9.56
C PHE A 138 7.71 -3.06 9.38
N GLY A 139 6.67 -3.83 9.69
CA GLY A 139 6.63 -5.26 9.40
C GLY A 139 6.88 -5.58 7.92
N ALA A 140 6.48 -4.71 7.00
CA ALA A 140 6.69 -4.87 5.56
C ALA A 140 8.17 -5.01 5.18
N VAL A 141 9.10 -4.38 5.93
CA VAL A 141 10.56 -4.51 5.71
C VAL A 141 10.98 -5.98 5.75
N PHE A 142 10.48 -6.71 6.74
CA PHE A 142 10.83 -8.14 6.89
C PHE A 142 10.27 -8.98 5.75
N GLY A 143 9.06 -8.68 5.28
CA GLY A 143 8.48 -9.33 4.11
C GLY A 143 9.27 -9.05 2.83
N ALA A 144 9.60 -7.77 2.59
CA ALA A 144 10.39 -7.34 1.45
C ALA A 144 11.81 -7.95 1.42
N LEU A 145 12.40 -8.23 2.58
CA LEU A 145 13.69 -8.93 2.67
C LEU A 145 13.54 -10.45 2.55
N LEU A 146 12.51 -11.03 3.17
CA LEU A 146 12.30 -12.47 3.15
C LEU A 146 11.83 -12.97 1.77
N GLY A 147 11.06 -12.18 1.02
CA GLY A 147 10.62 -12.54 -0.33
C GLY A 147 11.79 -12.94 -1.23
N PRO A 148 12.74 -12.06 -1.55
CA PRO A 148 13.90 -12.40 -2.35
C PRO A 148 14.77 -13.51 -1.78
N LEU A 149 14.90 -13.61 -0.44
CA LEU A 149 15.69 -14.67 0.21
C LEU A 149 15.04 -16.06 0.04
N VAL A 150 13.72 -16.13 0.07
CA VAL A 150 12.96 -17.39 -0.08
C VAL A 150 12.79 -17.74 -1.55
N PHE A 151 12.41 -16.76 -2.38
CA PHE A 151 12.05 -17.02 -3.78
C PHE A 151 13.24 -16.89 -4.75
N GLY A 152 14.26 -16.11 -4.41
CA GLY A 152 15.44 -15.95 -5.28
C GLY A 152 16.12 -17.28 -5.62
N PRO A 153 16.41 -18.17 -4.65
CA PRO A 153 16.98 -19.49 -4.93
C PRO A 153 16.03 -20.42 -5.70
N LEU A 154 14.72 -20.24 -5.58
CA LEU A 154 13.74 -21.05 -6.30
C LEU A 154 13.55 -20.62 -7.75
N LEU A 155 13.75 -19.34 -8.04
CA LEU A 155 13.49 -18.72 -9.35
C LEU A 155 14.78 -18.39 -10.12
N GLY A 156 15.88 -19.13 -9.86
CA GLY A 156 17.15 -19.00 -10.59
C GLY A 156 17.02 -19.30 -12.09
N GLU A 157 18.06 -18.97 -12.88
CA GLU A 157 18.04 -18.97 -14.35
C GLU A 157 17.62 -20.30 -15.02
N ASP A 158 17.77 -21.43 -14.32
CA ASP A 158 17.39 -22.77 -14.81
C ASP A 158 16.05 -23.29 -14.27
N SER A 159 15.22 -22.42 -13.68
CA SER A 159 14.00 -22.83 -12.99
C SER A 159 12.87 -23.10 -13.98
N GLY A 160 12.50 -24.37 -14.18
CA GLY A 160 11.33 -24.76 -14.95
C GLY A 160 10.00 -24.44 -14.24
N GLY A 161 8.87 -24.78 -14.88
CA GLY A 161 7.52 -24.50 -14.37
C GLY A 161 7.26 -24.94 -12.92
N SER A 162 7.90 -26.02 -12.46
CA SER A 162 7.83 -26.47 -11.05
C SER A 162 8.35 -25.46 -10.03
N ALA A 163 9.24 -24.53 -10.42
CA ALA A 163 9.75 -23.50 -9.54
C ALA A 163 8.71 -22.39 -9.30
N LEU A 164 7.93 -22.04 -10.32
CA LEU A 164 6.79 -21.11 -10.19
C LEU A 164 5.72 -21.68 -9.27
N ASP A 165 5.38 -22.98 -9.40
CA ASP A 165 4.43 -23.65 -8.51
C ASP A 165 4.88 -23.56 -7.07
N LEU A 166 6.16 -23.87 -6.82
CA LEU A 166 6.76 -23.85 -5.49
C LEU A 166 6.81 -22.43 -4.90
N ALA A 167 7.09 -21.43 -5.73
CA ALA A 167 7.06 -20.03 -5.33
C ALA A 167 5.65 -19.59 -4.91
N TRP A 168 4.63 -19.93 -5.70
CA TRP A 168 3.24 -19.63 -5.33
C TRP A 168 2.78 -20.38 -4.07
N LEU A 169 3.20 -21.63 -3.87
CA LEU A 169 2.95 -22.36 -2.62
C LEU A 169 3.65 -21.68 -1.41
N GLY A 170 4.85 -21.16 -1.61
CA GLY A 170 5.54 -20.34 -0.62
C GLY A 170 4.75 -19.08 -0.26
N GLY A 171 4.18 -18.39 -1.26
CA GLY A 171 3.26 -17.27 -1.07
C GLY A 171 2.03 -17.65 -0.25
N ALA A 172 1.43 -18.82 -0.53
CA ALA A 172 0.32 -19.36 0.27
C ALA A 172 0.74 -19.60 1.73
N GLY A 173 1.97 -20.08 1.96
CA GLY A 173 2.56 -20.26 3.29
C GLY A 173 2.67 -18.96 4.07
N PHE A 174 3.14 -17.87 3.43
CA PHE A 174 3.18 -16.54 4.04
C PHE A 174 1.78 -16.08 4.44
N MET A 175 0.78 -16.22 3.55
CA MET A 175 -0.59 -15.83 3.84
C MET A 175 -1.22 -16.69 4.95
N ALA A 176 -0.95 -17.99 4.99
CA ALA A 176 -1.39 -18.87 6.07
C ALA A 176 -0.78 -18.45 7.43
N ALA A 177 0.51 -18.11 7.45
CA ALA A 177 1.17 -17.58 8.65
C ALA A 177 0.52 -16.27 9.12
N GLY A 178 0.22 -15.36 8.18
CA GLY A 178 -0.53 -14.12 8.46
C GLY A 178 -1.92 -14.38 9.04
N ALA A 179 -2.65 -15.38 8.55
CA ALA A 179 -3.95 -15.77 9.09
C ALA A 179 -3.84 -16.26 10.54
N ILE A 180 -2.82 -17.08 10.84
CA ILE A 180 -2.54 -17.56 12.21
C ILE A 180 -2.25 -16.39 13.16
N LEU A 181 -1.47 -15.39 12.72
CA LEU A 181 -1.21 -14.19 13.50
C LEU A 181 -2.48 -13.37 13.72
N ALA A 182 -3.31 -13.20 12.68
CA ALA A 182 -4.57 -12.47 12.77
C ALA A 182 -5.57 -13.15 13.72
N LEU A 183 -5.60 -14.49 13.76
CA LEU A 183 -6.42 -15.26 14.71
C LEU A 183 -6.06 -15.00 16.18
N GLN A 184 -4.82 -14.61 16.46
CA GLN A 184 -4.35 -14.32 17.82
C GLN A 184 -4.67 -12.91 18.31
N LEU A 185 -5.24 -12.03 17.44
CA LEU A 185 -5.69 -10.70 17.85
C LEU A 185 -6.79 -10.82 18.90
N ASN A 186 -6.50 -10.42 20.14
CA ASN A 186 -7.45 -10.49 21.27
C ASN A 186 -7.04 -9.49 22.36
N PRO A 187 -7.92 -8.57 22.81
CA PRO A 187 -9.25 -8.31 22.21
C PRO A 187 -9.18 -7.80 20.77
N ASP A 188 -10.33 -7.76 20.06
CA ASP A 188 -10.39 -7.15 18.73
C ASP A 188 -9.93 -5.68 18.81
N PRO A 189 -9.17 -5.16 17.86
CA PRO A 189 -8.81 -3.73 17.84
C PRO A 189 -10.01 -2.78 17.98
N ARG A 190 -11.19 -3.18 17.49
CA ARG A 190 -12.44 -2.42 17.65
C ARG A 190 -12.88 -2.32 19.11
N GLU A 191 -12.72 -3.38 19.89
CA GLU A 191 -13.06 -3.39 21.32
C GLU A 191 -12.14 -2.46 22.10
N ILE A 192 -10.84 -2.43 21.73
CA ILE A 192 -9.87 -1.50 22.32
C ILE A 192 -10.23 -0.06 21.97
N ALA A 193 -10.63 0.21 20.73
CA ALA A 193 -11.09 1.52 20.28
C ALA A 193 -12.31 2.01 21.10
N GLY A 194 -13.31 1.13 21.28
CA GLY A 194 -14.48 1.43 22.10
C GLY A 194 -14.16 1.73 23.58
N ALA A 195 -13.13 1.06 24.12
CA ALA A 195 -12.70 1.32 25.50
C ALA A 195 -11.91 2.64 25.66
N LEU A 196 -11.34 3.18 24.56
CA LEU A 196 -10.66 4.47 24.55
C LEU A 196 -11.61 5.65 24.35
N ASP A 197 -12.81 5.41 23.83
CA ASP A 197 -13.84 6.41 23.57
C ASP A 197 -14.66 6.61 24.86
N LEU A 198 -14.09 7.35 25.83
CA LEU A 198 -14.66 7.58 27.15
C LEU A 198 -16.02 8.31 27.10
N ASP A 199 -16.35 8.95 25.97
CA ASP A 199 -17.63 9.63 25.73
C ASP A 199 -18.68 8.70 25.08
N ALA A 200 -18.37 7.42 24.87
CA ALA A 200 -19.28 6.45 24.22
C ALA A 200 -20.43 5.97 25.11
N ALA A 201 -20.59 6.52 26.32
CA ALA A 201 -21.65 6.15 27.26
C ALA A 201 -23.07 6.53 26.76
N ASP A 202 -23.19 7.45 25.79
CA ASP A 202 -24.47 7.91 25.27
C ASP A 202 -24.67 7.52 23.78
N GLY A 203 -25.25 6.34 23.60
CA GLY A 203 -26.00 5.98 22.41
C GLY A 203 -25.17 5.55 21.16
N ALA A 204 -25.57 4.43 20.57
CA ALA A 204 -25.13 4.00 19.25
C ALA A 204 -25.43 5.11 18.22
N THR A 205 -24.44 5.92 17.87
CA THR A 205 -24.57 6.89 16.79
C THR A 205 -24.81 6.13 15.48
N ALA A 206 -25.91 6.47 14.78
CA ALA A 206 -26.24 5.88 13.49
C ALA A 206 -25.06 6.03 12.53
N ALA A 207 -24.77 4.97 11.74
CA ALA A 207 -23.68 4.99 10.80
C ALA A 207 -23.88 6.15 9.80
N VAL A 208 -22.91 7.05 9.72
CA VAL A 208 -22.91 8.16 8.79
C VAL A 208 -22.66 7.63 7.37
N PRO A 209 -23.48 7.97 6.36
CA PRO A 209 -23.20 7.59 4.98
C PRO A 209 -21.80 8.00 4.54
N LEU A 210 -21.08 7.10 3.87
CA LEU A 210 -19.68 7.35 3.44
C LEU A 210 -19.54 8.67 2.65
N ARG A 211 -20.54 9.00 1.81
CA ARG A 211 -20.58 10.27 1.04
C ARG A 211 -20.49 11.52 1.94
N ILE A 212 -21.04 11.45 3.17
CA ILE A 212 -20.96 12.55 4.12
C ILE A 212 -19.57 12.56 4.77
N ALA A 213 -19.05 11.40 5.15
CA ALA A 213 -17.73 11.27 5.74
C ALA A 213 -16.62 11.79 4.81
N ILE A 214 -16.67 11.47 3.51
CA ILE A 214 -15.69 11.95 2.52
C ILE A 214 -15.76 13.46 2.26
N SER A 215 -16.91 14.08 2.54
CA SER A 215 -17.11 15.53 2.37
C SER A 215 -16.82 16.33 3.64
N ALA A 216 -16.47 15.67 4.74
CA ALA A 216 -16.19 16.34 6.02
C ALA A 216 -14.96 17.26 5.91
N PRO A 217 -14.92 18.38 6.66
CA PRO A 217 -13.81 19.33 6.61
C PRO A 217 -12.46 18.66 6.82
N GLY A 218 -11.50 18.91 5.91
CA GLY A 218 -10.15 18.33 5.93
C GLY A 218 -10.03 16.93 5.33
N VAL A 219 -11.12 16.21 5.05
CA VAL A 219 -11.07 14.89 4.39
C VAL A 219 -10.73 15.02 2.90
N PRO A 220 -11.37 15.88 2.09
CA PRO A 220 -11.04 15.98 0.66
C PRO A 220 -9.58 16.29 0.36
N PRO A 221 -8.91 17.28 0.99
CA PRO A 221 -7.49 17.51 0.74
C PRO A 221 -6.61 16.35 1.19
N THR A 222 -6.99 15.61 2.26
CA THR A 222 -6.25 14.42 2.69
C THR A 222 -6.43 13.25 1.70
N LEU A 223 -7.61 13.07 1.12
CA LEU A 223 -7.85 12.10 0.04
C LEU A 223 -7.02 12.44 -1.21
N LEU A 224 -6.93 13.73 -1.57
CA LEU A 224 -6.05 14.16 -2.66
C LEU A 224 -4.57 13.90 -2.34
N ALA A 225 -4.17 14.04 -1.06
CA ALA A 225 -2.82 13.68 -0.64
C ALA A 225 -2.54 12.17 -0.82
N VAL A 226 -3.48 11.30 -0.42
CA VAL A 226 -3.35 9.85 -0.64
C VAL A 226 -3.29 9.54 -2.13
N LEU A 227 -4.14 10.17 -2.95
CA LEU A 227 -4.10 10.05 -4.41
C LEU A 227 -2.73 10.44 -4.96
N GLY A 228 -2.20 11.60 -4.57
CA GLY A 228 -0.88 12.08 -4.98
C GLY A 228 0.26 11.15 -4.54
N CYS A 229 0.19 10.61 -3.31
CA CYS A 229 1.15 9.63 -2.83
C CYS A 229 1.21 8.39 -3.72
N TRP A 230 0.06 7.78 -3.98
CA TRP A 230 -0.03 6.55 -4.77
C TRP A 230 0.36 6.78 -6.22
N THR A 231 -0.19 7.82 -6.85
CA THR A 231 0.04 8.09 -8.28
C THR A 231 1.48 8.49 -8.55
N GLY A 232 2.06 9.39 -7.74
CA GLY A 232 3.46 9.80 -7.90
C GLY A 232 4.43 8.63 -7.71
N MET A 233 4.20 7.80 -6.69
CA MET A 233 5.06 6.66 -6.38
C MET A 233 4.93 5.54 -7.41
N VAL A 234 3.71 5.02 -7.63
CA VAL A 234 3.50 3.82 -8.44
C VAL A 234 3.83 4.07 -9.92
N THR A 235 3.49 5.26 -10.45
CA THR A 235 3.78 5.58 -11.85
C THR A 235 5.28 5.54 -12.14
N VAL A 236 6.09 6.19 -11.32
CA VAL A 236 7.55 6.23 -11.55
C VAL A 236 8.18 4.87 -11.27
N MET A 237 7.83 4.21 -10.15
CA MET A 237 8.37 2.90 -9.79
C MET A 237 8.12 1.87 -10.90
N SER A 238 6.93 1.87 -11.51
CA SER A 238 6.56 0.90 -12.55
C SER A 238 7.24 1.16 -13.90
N LEU A 239 7.62 2.39 -14.19
CA LEU A 239 8.14 2.76 -15.51
C LEU A 239 9.64 3.03 -15.53
N VAL A 240 10.28 3.21 -14.37
CA VAL A 240 11.71 3.53 -14.30
C VAL A 240 12.59 2.44 -14.90
N GLY A 241 12.21 1.17 -14.77
CA GLY A 241 12.92 0.05 -15.37
C GLY A 241 12.98 0.16 -16.89
N ALA A 242 11.83 0.38 -17.54
CA ALA A 242 11.77 0.60 -18.98
C ALA A 242 12.59 1.84 -19.39
N ALA A 243 12.43 2.95 -18.68
CA ALA A 243 13.18 4.17 -18.96
C ALA A 243 14.71 3.99 -18.86
N LEU A 244 15.20 3.21 -17.91
CA LEU A 244 16.65 2.90 -17.80
C LEU A 244 17.14 2.07 -18.97
N ILE A 245 16.36 1.09 -19.40
CA ILE A 245 16.71 0.24 -20.57
C ILE A 245 16.73 1.07 -21.85
N ASP A 246 15.75 1.95 -22.05
CA ASP A 246 15.70 2.88 -23.19
C ASP A 246 16.92 3.83 -23.23
N HIS A 247 17.50 4.15 -22.06
CA HIS A 247 18.74 4.92 -21.93
C HIS A 247 20.01 4.03 -21.95
N GLY A 248 19.91 2.81 -22.48
CA GLY A 248 21.05 1.90 -22.70
C GLY A 248 21.62 1.25 -21.44
N ARG A 249 20.86 1.19 -20.35
CA ARG A 249 21.26 0.47 -19.13
C ARG A 249 20.90 -1.01 -19.21
N GLU A 250 21.72 -1.84 -18.59
CA GLU A 250 21.43 -3.27 -18.46
C GLU A 250 20.25 -3.52 -17.51
N HIS A 251 19.52 -4.61 -17.71
CA HIS A 251 18.44 -5.04 -16.83
C HIS A 251 18.89 -5.19 -15.37
N SER A 252 20.13 -5.61 -15.14
CA SER A 252 20.75 -5.74 -13.82
C SER A 252 20.81 -4.43 -13.04
N ALA A 253 20.85 -3.27 -13.72
CA ALA A 253 20.89 -1.95 -13.10
C ALA A 253 19.55 -1.51 -12.48
N VAL A 254 18.44 -2.12 -12.87
CA VAL A 254 17.10 -1.81 -12.35
C VAL A 254 16.96 -2.25 -10.89
N PHE A 255 17.51 -3.40 -10.52
CA PHE A 255 17.35 -3.98 -9.18
C PHE A 255 17.88 -3.09 -8.03
N PRO A 256 19.13 -2.54 -8.09
CA PRO A 256 19.60 -1.65 -7.02
C PRO A 256 18.80 -0.35 -6.93
N VAL A 257 18.25 0.14 -8.03
CA VAL A 257 17.39 1.34 -8.04
C VAL A 257 16.08 1.07 -7.33
N LEU A 258 15.42 -0.05 -7.62
CA LEU A 258 14.19 -0.45 -6.93
C LEU A 258 14.47 -0.78 -5.45
N ALA A 259 15.61 -1.42 -5.14
CA ALA A 259 16.01 -1.66 -3.76
C ALA A 259 16.15 -0.35 -2.96
N ALA A 260 16.76 0.68 -3.55
CA ALA A 260 16.84 2.01 -2.92
C ALA A 260 15.44 2.60 -2.66
N HIS A 261 14.50 2.44 -3.60
CA HIS A 261 13.09 2.83 -3.42
C HIS A 261 12.46 2.12 -2.23
N PHE A 262 12.56 0.80 -2.14
CA PHE A 262 12.00 0.02 -1.03
C PHE A 262 12.64 0.35 0.31
N VAL A 263 13.94 0.66 0.34
CA VAL A 263 14.61 1.16 1.55
C VAL A 263 14.01 2.51 1.98
N GLY A 264 13.79 3.44 1.04
CA GLY A 264 13.10 4.70 1.32
C GLY A 264 11.68 4.49 1.84
N MET A 265 10.94 3.57 1.22
CA MET A 265 9.54 3.29 1.51
C MET A 265 9.34 2.59 2.87
N PHE A 266 10.15 1.60 3.19
CA PHE A 266 9.94 0.74 4.36
C PHE A 266 10.99 0.90 5.45
N GLY A 267 12.24 1.18 5.10
CA GLY A 267 13.36 1.17 6.06
C GLY A 267 13.26 2.23 7.15
N PHE A 268 12.54 3.31 6.90
CA PHE A 268 12.42 4.45 7.80
C PHE A 268 11.13 4.49 8.63
N PHE A 269 10.24 3.54 8.50
CA PHE A 269 8.99 3.53 9.27
C PHE A 269 9.19 3.61 10.80
N ALA A 270 10.26 3.04 11.33
CA ALA A 270 10.57 3.16 12.74
C ALA A 270 10.78 4.62 13.21
N ILE A 271 11.23 5.51 12.29
CA ILE A 271 11.53 6.92 12.54
C ILE A 271 10.37 7.80 12.11
N VAL A 272 9.67 7.46 11.04
CA VAL A 272 8.60 8.25 10.41
C VAL A 272 7.47 8.55 11.39
N GLY A 273 6.99 7.56 12.14
CA GLY A 273 5.93 7.77 13.13
C GLY A 273 6.29 8.81 14.19
N PRO A 274 7.40 8.64 14.95
CA PRO A 274 7.87 9.63 15.90
C PRO A 274 8.16 11.01 15.29
N LEU A 275 8.62 11.06 14.04
CA LEU A 275 8.86 12.32 13.33
C LEU A 275 7.53 13.06 13.09
N ILE A 276 6.50 12.35 12.60
CA ILE A 276 5.17 12.93 12.36
C ILE A 276 4.57 13.48 13.67
N GLU A 277 4.75 12.77 14.79
CA GLU A 277 4.29 13.24 16.11
C GLU A 277 4.95 14.56 16.51
N ARG A 278 6.23 14.75 16.15
CA ARG A 278 6.99 15.97 16.48
C ARG A 278 6.67 17.16 15.58
N ILE A 279 6.61 16.95 14.27
CA ILE A 279 6.43 18.05 13.28
C ILE A 279 4.96 18.34 12.96
N GLY A 280 4.07 17.42 13.31
CA GLY A 280 2.63 17.46 13.00
C GLY A 280 2.28 16.85 11.63
N ARG A 281 1.08 16.32 11.53
CA ARG A 281 0.60 15.57 10.35
C ARG A 281 0.55 16.40 9.08
N VAL A 282 0.07 17.64 9.17
CA VAL A 282 -0.03 18.56 8.02
C VAL A 282 1.35 18.80 7.41
N ARG A 283 2.34 19.17 8.24
CA ARG A 283 3.71 19.40 7.75
C ARG A 283 4.35 18.14 7.21
N ALA A 284 4.12 17.00 7.84
CA ALA A 284 4.61 15.71 7.38
C ALA A 284 4.00 15.33 6.02
N THR A 285 2.67 15.48 5.86
CA THR A 285 1.99 15.21 4.58
C THR A 285 2.52 16.10 3.47
N VAL A 286 2.56 17.42 3.69
CA VAL A 286 3.07 18.38 2.71
C VAL A 286 4.54 18.12 2.37
N GLY A 287 5.40 17.90 3.38
CA GLY A 287 6.81 17.60 3.17
C GLY A 287 7.03 16.31 2.38
N GLY A 288 6.25 15.25 2.69
CA GLY A 288 6.30 14.00 1.94
C GLY A 288 5.85 14.16 0.48
N LEU A 289 4.77 14.90 0.23
CA LEU A 289 4.28 15.16 -1.13
C LEU A 289 5.28 16.00 -1.96
N ILE A 290 5.89 17.02 -1.34
CA ILE A 290 6.94 17.82 -1.99
C ILE A 290 8.16 16.95 -2.30
N LEU A 291 8.54 16.05 -1.41
CA LEU A 291 9.65 15.14 -1.63
C LEU A 291 9.35 14.17 -2.79
N ILE A 292 8.13 13.61 -2.87
CA ILE A 292 7.71 12.78 -4.03
C ILE A 292 7.82 13.59 -5.31
N ALA A 293 7.17 14.75 -5.37
CA ALA A 293 7.12 15.57 -6.58
C ALA A 293 8.52 16.04 -7.01
N GLY A 294 9.32 16.53 -6.06
CA GLY A 294 10.68 16.98 -6.32
C GLY A 294 11.57 15.84 -6.84
N SER A 295 11.42 14.64 -6.28
CA SER A 295 12.14 13.45 -6.74
C SER A 295 11.69 12.99 -8.14
N CYS A 296 10.38 13.03 -8.43
CA CYS A 296 9.87 12.76 -9.78
C CYS A 296 10.46 13.73 -10.81
N LEU A 297 10.51 15.02 -10.50
CA LEU A 297 11.09 16.03 -11.40
C LEU A 297 12.62 15.89 -11.51
N ALA A 298 13.30 15.61 -10.41
CA ALA A 298 14.75 15.41 -10.40
C ALA A 298 15.18 14.18 -11.21
N LEU A 299 14.32 13.18 -11.35
CA LEU A 299 14.57 12.00 -12.17
C LEU A 299 14.86 12.35 -13.63
N ILE A 300 14.25 13.41 -14.17
CA ILE A 300 14.46 13.86 -15.54
C ILE A 300 15.95 14.20 -15.80
N ALA A 301 16.59 14.88 -14.84
CA ALA A 301 18.00 15.24 -14.94
C ALA A 301 18.93 14.12 -14.43
N ALA A 302 18.40 13.14 -13.73
CA ALA A 302 19.17 12.08 -13.10
C ALA A 302 19.35 10.84 -13.98
N ILE A 303 18.56 10.67 -15.06
CA ILE A 303 18.40 9.40 -15.77
C ILE A 303 19.71 8.80 -16.28
N ASP A 304 20.66 9.63 -16.66
CA ASP A 304 21.98 9.19 -17.16
C ASP A 304 22.93 8.74 -16.03
N GLN A 305 22.59 9.00 -14.77
CA GLN A 305 23.43 8.72 -13.62
C GLN A 305 22.73 7.79 -12.64
N ILE A 306 23.04 6.49 -12.68
CA ILE A 306 22.35 5.44 -11.92
C ILE A 306 22.24 5.75 -10.42
N HIS A 307 23.29 6.36 -9.81
CA HIS A 307 23.26 6.72 -8.39
C HIS A 307 22.25 7.83 -8.07
N LEU A 308 22.08 8.79 -9.01
CA LEU A 308 21.08 9.85 -8.86
C LEU A 308 19.68 9.29 -9.10
N VAL A 309 19.51 8.37 -10.04
CA VAL A 309 18.22 7.65 -10.20
C VAL A 309 17.87 6.90 -8.91
N ALA A 310 18.81 6.16 -8.33
CA ALA A 310 18.58 5.47 -7.05
C ALA A 310 18.21 6.45 -5.93
N LEU A 311 18.86 7.61 -5.87
CA LEU A 311 18.57 8.66 -4.88
C LEU A 311 17.18 9.27 -5.09
N THR A 312 16.74 9.51 -6.33
CA THR A 312 15.39 10.01 -6.62
C THR A 312 14.33 8.98 -6.25
N LEU A 313 14.54 7.71 -6.58
CA LEU A 313 13.63 6.62 -6.21
C LEU A 313 13.56 6.43 -4.69
N PHE A 314 14.69 6.52 -3.97
CA PHE A 314 14.73 6.57 -2.52
C PHE A 314 13.90 7.74 -1.98
N GLY A 315 14.05 8.94 -2.54
CA GLY A 315 13.28 10.13 -2.18
C GLY A 315 11.78 9.95 -2.38
N ILE A 316 11.36 9.34 -3.49
CA ILE A 316 9.95 8.99 -3.74
C ILE A 316 9.43 8.03 -2.65
N GLY A 317 10.19 6.97 -2.33
CA GLY A 317 9.81 6.01 -1.29
C GLY A 317 9.69 6.64 0.08
N LEU A 318 10.67 7.45 0.50
CA LEU A 318 10.67 8.15 1.78
C LEU A 318 9.53 9.19 1.86
N GLY A 319 9.30 9.94 0.80
CA GLY A 319 8.18 10.88 0.69
C GLY A 319 6.83 10.19 0.81
N TRP A 320 6.70 9.03 0.17
CA TRP A 320 5.50 8.20 0.27
C TRP A 320 5.28 7.74 1.71
N SER A 321 6.28 7.19 2.37
CA SER A 321 6.14 6.69 3.75
C SER A 321 5.70 7.80 4.70
N LEU A 322 6.27 8.99 4.58
CA LEU A 322 5.95 10.15 5.42
C LEU A 322 4.53 10.65 5.18
N ALA A 323 4.14 10.89 3.92
CA ALA A 323 2.83 11.42 3.58
C ALA A 323 1.72 10.39 3.80
N PHE A 324 1.95 9.11 3.47
CA PHE A 324 0.97 8.04 3.62
C PHE A 324 0.60 7.75 5.07
N VAL A 325 1.61 7.69 5.97
CA VAL A 325 1.38 7.49 7.41
C VAL A 325 0.64 8.69 8.00
N ALA A 326 1.07 9.92 7.66
CA ALA A 326 0.46 11.14 8.17
C ALA A 326 -1.00 11.29 7.69
N ALA A 327 -1.26 11.05 6.40
CA ALA A 327 -2.61 11.08 5.82
C ALA A 327 -3.51 9.98 6.40
N THR A 328 -3.00 8.75 6.60
CA THR A 328 -3.75 7.67 7.24
C THR A 328 -4.15 8.04 8.67
N ALA A 329 -3.23 8.61 9.45
CA ALA A 329 -3.51 9.05 10.81
C ALA A 329 -4.55 10.19 10.84
N GLU A 330 -4.47 11.11 9.88
CA GLU A 330 -5.43 12.22 9.71
C GLU A 330 -6.82 11.69 9.34
N LEU A 331 -6.93 10.78 8.38
CA LEU A 331 -8.22 10.16 8.01
C LEU A 331 -8.82 9.38 9.17
N SER A 332 -8.01 8.65 9.93
CA SER A 332 -8.48 7.91 11.11
C SER A 332 -9.05 8.82 12.19
N GLU A 333 -8.48 10.03 12.38
CA GLU A 333 -9.00 10.99 13.36
C GLU A 333 -10.29 11.68 12.88
N ARG A 334 -10.38 11.97 11.58
CA ARG A 334 -11.54 12.66 10.98
C ARG A 334 -12.70 11.75 10.69
N ALA A 335 -12.47 10.44 10.68
CA ALA A 335 -13.53 9.48 10.44
C ALA A 335 -14.63 9.60 11.51
N PRO A 336 -15.90 9.43 11.11
CA PRO A 336 -16.98 9.26 12.07
C PRO A 336 -16.67 8.11 13.03
N ARG A 337 -17.22 8.17 14.25
CA ARG A 337 -17.00 7.13 15.26
C ARG A 337 -17.28 5.73 14.69
N GLY A 338 -16.34 4.82 14.85
CA GLY A 338 -16.44 3.43 14.38
C GLY A 338 -16.37 3.22 12.87
N GLN A 339 -16.02 4.26 12.07
CA GLN A 339 -15.99 4.19 10.60
C GLN A 339 -14.59 4.52 10.01
N SER A 340 -13.54 4.45 10.81
CA SER A 340 -12.17 4.75 10.37
C SER A 340 -11.69 3.82 9.24
N ALA A 341 -12.00 2.54 9.32
CA ALA A 341 -11.59 1.56 8.31
C ALA A 341 -12.30 1.78 6.97
N SER A 342 -13.59 2.17 6.98
CA SER A 342 -14.34 2.52 5.75
C SER A 342 -13.71 3.73 5.03
N LEU A 343 -13.36 4.79 5.77
CA LEU A 343 -12.78 5.99 5.19
C LEU A 343 -11.37 5.73 4.64
N ILE A 344 -10.56 4.98 5.38
CA ILE A 344 -9.21 4.58 4.95
C ILE A 344 -9.31 3.62 3.75
N GLY A 345 -10.23 2.66 3.75
CA GLY A 345 -10.46 1.77 2.61
C GLY A 345 -10.93 2.51 1.35
N PHE A 346 -11.74 3.56 1.51
CA PHE A 346 -12.10 4.45 0.40
C PHE A 346 -10.87 5.22 -0.12
N SER A 347 -9.99 5.67 0.77
CA SER A 347 -8.75 6.34 0.35
C SER A 347 -7.83 5.42 -0.46
N ASP A 348 -7.77 4.13 -0.10
CA ASP A 348 -7.02 3.14 -0.87
C ASP A 348 -7.68 2.81 -2.21
N LEU A 349 -9.02 2.73 -2.26
CA LEU A 349 -9.73 2.57 -3.53
C LEU A 349 -9.35 3.68 -4.51
N VAL A 350 -9.41 4.93 -4.05
CA VAL A 350 -9.10 6.10 -4.90
C VAL A 350 -7.61 6.13 -5.23
N GLY A 351 -6.72 5.92 -4.25
CA GLY A 351 -5.27 5.99 -4.42
C GLY A 351 -4.73 4.89 -5.32
N SER A 352 -4.88 3.62 -4.93
CA SER A 352 -4.33 2.50 -5.69
C SER A 352 -5.09 2.25 -7.01
N GLY A 353 -6.41 2.51 -7.05
CA GLY A 353 -7.20 2.40 -8.28
C GLY A 353 -6.77 3.42 -9.34
N SER A 354 -6.54 4.66 -8.94
CA SER A 354 -6.05 5.70 -9.84
C SER A 354 -4.60 5.46 -10.27
N ALA A 355 -3.76 4.96 -9.35
CA ALA A 355 -2.39 4.59 -9.68
C ALA A 355 -2.35 3.48 -10.75
N GLY A 356 -3.18 2.45 -10.63
CA GLY A 356 -3.31 1.41 -11.64
C GLY A 356 -3.72 1.94 -13.03
N ALA A 357 -4.68 2.86 -13.07
CA ALA A 357 -5.08 3.52 -14.31
C ALA A 357 -3.97 4.39 -14.92
N LEU A 358 -3.22 5.12 -14.08
CA LEU A 358 -2.12 5.97 -14.53
C LEU A 358 -0.91 5.15 -14.98
N VAL A 359 -0.64 3.99 -14.39
CA VAL A 359 0.42 3.08 -14.89
C VAL A 359 0.09 2.59 -16.28
N ALA A 360 -1.16 2.18 -16.53
CA ALA A 360 -1.60 1.77 -17.85
C ALA A 360 -1.47 2.90 -18.90
N ALA A 361 -1.86 4.13 -18.54
CA ALA A 361 -1.68 5.31 -19.38
C ALA A 361 -0.21 5.73 -19.51
N GLY A 362 0.57 5.55 -18.45
CA GLY A 362 1.97 5.96 -18.34
C GLY A 362 2.89 5.18 -19.27
N GLY A 363 2.62 3.90 -19.53
CA GLY A 363 3.35 3.10 -20.51
C GLY A 363 3.25 3.72 -21.91
N PHE A 364 2.05 4.04 -22.36
CA PHE A 364 1.83 4.73 -23.63
C PHE A 364 2.48 6.12 -23.65
N THR A 365 2.41 6.86 -22.53
CA THR A 365 3.03 8.19 -22.41
C THR A 365 4.55 8.11 -22.47
N LEU A 366 5.17 7.09 -21.84
CA LEU A 366 6.61 6.88 -21.89
C LEU A 366 7.07 6.63 -23.32
N GLU A 367 6.38 5.74 -24.03
CA GLU A 367 6.70 5.39 -25.42
C GLU A 367 6.53 6.58 -26.38
N SER A 368 5.46 7.38 -26.22
CA SER A 368 5.09 8.44 -27.15
C SER A 368 5.71 9.81 -26.84
N LEU A 369 5.87 10.15 -25.55
CA LEU A 369 6.28 11.48 -25.07
C LEU A 369 7.53 11.46 -24.17
N GLY A 370 8.06 10.30 -23.88
CA GLY A 370 9.29 10.11 -23.11
C GLY A 370 9.16 10.29 -21.60
N LEU A 371 10.27 10.03 -20.90
CA LEU A 371 10.36 10.03 -19.43
C LEU A 371 9.96 11.37 -18.79
N ALA A 372 10.30 12.50 -19.43
CA ALA A 372 10.01 13.82 -18.89
C ALA A 372 8.49 14.03 -18.68
N SER A 373 7.66 13.61 -19.64
CA SER A 373 6.21 13.72 -19.57
C SER A 373 5.61 12.85 -18.46
N VAL A 374 6.13 11.63 -18.28
CA VAL A 374 5.74 10.72 -17.19
C VAL A 374 6.11 11.32 -15.84
N SER A 375 7.33 11.82 -15.69
CA SER A 375 7.84 12.40 -14.44
C SER A 375 7.09 13.68 -14.04
N ILE A 376 6.80 14.55 -15.01
CA ILE A 376 5.98 15.76 -14.78
C ILE A 376 4.56 15.34 -14.38
N GLY A 377 3.93 14.43 -15.13
CA GLY A 377 2.58 13.94 -14.82
C GLY A 377 2.48 13.34 -13.41
N ALA A 378 3.49 12.55 -13.01
CA ALA A 378 3.58 11.96 -11.67
C ALA A 378 3.75 13.00 -10.55
N ALA A 379 4.37 14.16 -10.84
CA ALA A 379 4.57 15.24 -9.87
C ALA A 379 3.32 16.13 -9.67
N VAL A 380 2.41 16.20 -10.65
CA VAL A 380 1.27 17.15 -10.64
C VAL A 380 0.36 16.95 -9.44
N LEU A 381 -0.15 15.72 -9.24
CA LEU A 381 -1.10 15.46 -8.14
C LEU A 381 -0.49 15.64 -6.75
N PRO A 382 0.74 15.18 -6.45
CA PRO A 382 1.40 15.50 -5.19
C PRO A 382 1.54 17.01 -4.96
N LEU A 383 1.91 17.79 -5.98
CA LEU A 383 2.04 19.25 -5.85
C LEU A 383 0.70 19.93 -5.62
N LEU A 384 -0.34 19.55 -6.34
CA LEU A 384 -1.70 20.10 -6.16
C LEU A 384 -2.22 19.79 -4.74
N ALA A 385 -1.99 18.58 -4.24
CA ALA A 385 -2.38 18.20 -2.89
C ALA A 385 -1.59 19.00 -1.83
N ALA A 386 -0.27 19.12 -2.00
CA ALA A 386 0.57 19.89 -1.10
C ALA A 386 0.15 21.37 -1.05
N LEU A 387 -0.13 21.96 -2.21
CA LEU A 387 -0.61 23.33 -2.33
C LEU A 387 -1.97 23.52 -1.64
N TRP A 388 -2.94 22.65 -1.93
CA TRP A 388 -4.27 22.75 -1.31
C TRP A 388 -4.20 22.65 0.20
N ILE A 389 -3.48 21.65 0.75
CA ILE A 389 -3.33 21.48 2.20
C ILE A 389 -2.64 22.70 2.83
N SER A 390 -1.63 23.27 2.16
CA SER A 390 -0.91 24.44 2.65
C SER A 390 -1.79 25.70 2.68
N LEU A 391 -2.67 25.87 1.68
CA LEU A 391 -3.58 27.02 1.59
C LEU A 391 -4.81 26.89 2.50
N ALA A 392 -5.31 25.67 2.70
CA ALA A 392 -6.47 25.42 3.57
C ALA A 392 -6.20 25.68 5.05
N GLY A 393 -4.92 25.77 5.42
CA GLY A 393 -4.49 25.91 6.82
C GLY A 393 -4.75 24.64 7.66
N PRO A 394 -4.34 24.64 8.93
CA PRO A 394 -4.70 23.55 9.83
C PRO A 394 -6.23 23.55 9.99
N PRO A 395 -6.90 22.44 9.68
CA PRO A 395 -8.34 22.36 9.86
C PRO A 395 -8.68 22.56 11.34
N PRO A 396 -9.86 23.14 11.63
CA PRO A 396 -10.27 23.38 12.99
C PRO A 396 -10.21 22.04 13.77
N SER A 397 -9.54 22.07 14.94
CA SER A 397 -9.66 21.01 15.93
C SER A 397 -11.15 20.76 16.13
N ARG A 398 -11.58 19.48 16.30
CA ARG A 398 -12.95 19.20 16.73
C ARG A 398 -13.20 20.09 17.97
N VAL A 399 -13.97 21.15 17.80
CA VAL A 399 -14.55 21.85 18.91
C VAL A 399 -15.44 20.80 19.55
N THR A 400 -15.06 20.33 20.72
CA THR A 400 -16.00 19.76 21.66
C THR A 400 -17.14 20.77 21.73
N GLU A 401 -18.27 20.49 21.09
CA GLU A 401 -19.52 21.17 21.39
C GLU A 401 -19.85 20.80 22.86
N ALA A 402 -19.19 21.56 23.77
CA ALA A 402 -19.61 21.71 25.11
C ALA A 402 -20.56 22.92 25.11
N GLY A 403 -21.83 22.66 25.05
CA GLY A 403 -22.91 23.59 25.17
C GLY A 403 -24.19 22.83 25.44
#